data_fc54c93e237eaae5a908bf558f2e02b7
#
_entry.id   fc54c93e237eaae5a908bf558f2e02b7
#
_cell.length_a   1.000
_cell.length_b   1.000
_cell.length_c   1.000
_cell.angle_alpha   90.00
_cell.angle_beta   90.00
_cell.angle_gamma   90.00
#
_symmetry.space_group_name_H-M   'P 1'
#
loop_
_entity.id
_entity.type
_entity.pdbx_description
1 polymer ?
#
loop_
_entity_poly.entity_id
_entity_poly.type
_entity_poly.pdbx_seq_one_letter_code
_entity_poly.pdbx_strand_id
1 'polypeptide(L)'
;MNENVKKNYDKHMKELRKKHPDLTYIGADGSPRGNRDRKANISIPEALKKLQTVVTSLQQSYPKKKFTLDGRLVGDLGEVLAESIYDIELFSGLEKHYDAVSSDGRHVQIKTTLKESLTFPCDHIPDYYLGIKILSDGSCQEIFNGPGKLVYEFVKNRKNTKTNLH
;
A
#
# COMPACT_ATOMS: atom_id res chain seq x y z
N MET A 1 -10.32 11.21 -7.80
CA MET A 1 -10.24 9.87 -8.44
C MET A 1 -11.21 9.85 -9.59
N ASN A 2 -10.77 9.42 -10.79
CA ASN A 2 -11.67 9.27 -11.93
C ASN A 2 -12.67 8.16 -11.60
N GLU A 3 -13.98 8.45 -11.65
CA GLU A 3 -15.05 7.49 -11.31
C GLU A 3 -14.98 6.19 -12.11
N ASN A 4 -14.45 6.24 -13.33
CA ASN A 4 -14.26 5.07 -14.16
C ASN A 4 -13.17 4.12 -13.60
N VAL A 5 -12.10 4.66 -13.00
CA VAL A 5 -11.03 3.85 -12.38
C VAL A 5 -11.58 3.15 -11.15
N LYS A 6 -12.36 3.87 -10.32
CA LYS A 6 -13.01 3.29 -9.14
C LYS A 6 -13.98 2.17 -9.52
N LYS A 7 -14.85 2.41 -10.51
CA LYS A 7 -15.80 1.39 -10.99
C LYS A 7 -15.10 0.13 -11.53
N ASN A 8 -13.99 0.30 -12.27
CA ASN A 8 -13.22 -0.82 -12.79
C ASN A 8 -12.53 -1.61 -11.68
N TYR A 9 -11.97 -0.93 -10.67
CA TYR A 9 -11.38 -1.55 -9.50
C TYR A 9 -12.43 -2.34 -8.70
N ASP A 10 -13.55 -1.72 -8.33
CA ASP A 10 -14.63 -2.36 -7.57
C ASP A 10 -15.19 -3.58 -8.30
N LYS A 11 -15.34 -3.48 -9.64
CA LYS A 11 -15.76 -4.61 -10.47
C LYS A 11 -14.74 -5.74 -10.43
N HIS A 12 -13.46 -5.43 -10.59
CA HIS A 12 -12.39 -6.42 -10.59
C HIS A 12 -12.27 -7.13 -9.23
N MET A 13 -12.31 -6.40 -8.12
CA MET A 13 -12.30 -6.96 -6.77
C MET A 13 -13.54 -7.81 -6.49
N LYS A 14 -14.71 -7.40 -6.97
CA LYS A 14 -15.94 -8.18 -6.86
C LYS A 14 -15.86 -9.50 -7.64
N GLU A 15 -15.24 -9.49 -8.81
CA GLU A 15 -15.01 -10.72 -9.59
C GLU A 15 -14.00 -11.65 -8.93
N LEU A 16 -12.91 -11.11 -8.36
CA LEU A 16 -11.93 -11.88 -7.59
C LEU A 16 -12.58 -12.55 -6.37
N ARG A 17 -13.34 -11.79 -5.59
CA ARG A 17 -14.09 -12.32 -4.43
C ARG A 17 -15.10 -13.41 -4.83
N LYS A 18 -15.72 -13.26 -5.99
CA LYS A 18 -16.65 -14.29 -6.51
C LYS A 18 -15.94 -15.56 -6.96
N LYS A 19 -14.73 -15.44 -7.53
CA LYS A 19 -13.92 -16.59 -7.96
C LYS A 19 -13.27 -17.33 -6.79
N HIS A 20 -13.06 -16.64 -5.68
CA HIS A 20 -12.38 -17.14 -4.49
C HIS A 20 -13.21 -16.87 -3.24
N PRO A 21 -14.41 -17.47 -3.10
CA PRO A 21 -15.33 -17.19 -2.00
C PRO A 21 -14.80 -17.67 -0.65
N ASP A 22 -13.85 -18.59 -0.66
CA ASP A 22 -13.13 -19.17 0.48
C ASP A 22 -12.03 -18.26 1.02
N LEU A 23 -11.68 -17.17 0.31
CA LEU A 23 -10.65 -16.24 0.73
C LEU A 23 -11.25 -15.10 1.57
N THR A 24 -10.81 -15.04 2.82
CA THR A 24 -11.16 -13.94 3.73
C THR A 24 -10.25 -12.75 3.44
N TYR A 25 -10.83 -11.63 3.02
CA TYR A 25 -10.09 -10.40 2.80
C TYR A 25 -9.90 -9.65 4.12
N ILE A 26 -8.77 -8.96 4.26
CA ILE A 26 -8.53 -8.10 5.42
C ILE A 26 -9.48 -6.91 5.32
N GLY A 27 -10.29 -6.72 6.35
CA GLY A 27 -11.32 -5.70 6.37
C GLY A 27 -10.73 -4.29 6.44
N ALA A 28 -11.28 -3.39 5.62
CA ALA A 28 -11.18 -1.95 5.79
C ALA A 28 -12.59 -1.47 6.13
N ASP A 29 -12.85 -1.22 7.39
CA ASP A 29 -14.18 -0.78 7.86
C ASP A 29 -14.26 0.73 8.13
N GLY A 30 -13.18 1.45 7.80
CA GLY A 30 -13.08 2.89 8.07
C GLY A 30 -12.88 3.23 9.55
N SER A 31 -12.86 2.25 10.43
CA SER A 31 -12.51 2.45 11.84
C SER A 31 -10.99 2.46 11.99
N PRO A 32 -10.38 3.51 12.56
CA PRO A 32 -8.96 3.50 12.86
C PRO A 32 -8.65 2.35 13.83
N ARG A 33 -7.97 1.31 13.38
CA ARG A 33 -7.61 0.13 14.20
C ARG A 33 -6.15 0.10 14.56
N GLY A 34 -5.36 1.01 14.28
CA GLY A 34 -3.99 1.13 14.76
C GLY A 34 -3.93 1.76 16.13
N ASN A 35 -2.77 1.78 16.72
CA ASN A 35 -2.43 2.26 18.05
C ASN A 35 -3.13 3.60 18.40
N ARG A 36 -4.38 3.50 18.86
CA ARG A 36 -5.31 4.62 19.15
C ARG A 36 -4.79 5.57 20.22
N ASP A 37 -3.80 5.13 21.00
CA ASP A 37 -3.24 5.87 22.13
C ASP A 37 -2.00 6.69 21.74
N ARG A 38 -1.50 6.57 20.51
CA ARG A 38 -0.40 7.44 20.05
C ARG A 38 -0.94 8.84 19.78
N LYS A 39 -0.63 9.74 20.67
CA LYS A 39 -0.76 11.18 20.45
C LYS A 39 0.26 11.59 19.38
N ALA A 40 -0.07 11.38 18.12
CA ALA A 40 0.79 11.76 17.01
C ALA A 40 0.83 13.30 16.92
N ASN A 41 2.02 13.88 16.86
CA ASN A 41 2.20 15.33 16.71
C ASN A 41 1.76 15.83 15.32
N ILE A 42 1.60 14.91 14.35
CA ILE A 42 1.17 15.19 13.00
C ILE A 42 0.45 13.96 12.42
N SER A 43 -0.62 14.18 11.69
CA SER A 43 -1.29 13.09 10.95
C SER A 43 -0.51 12.72 9.68
N ILE A 44 -0.67 11.47 9.20
CA ILE A 44 0.00 11.03 7.96
C ILE A 44 -0.39 11.88 6.75
N PRO A 45 -1.68 12.20 6.50
CA PRO A 45 -2.05 13.10 5.40
C PRO A 45 -1.39 14.49 5.49
N GLU A 46 -1.31 15.06 6.68
CA GLU A 46 -0.66 16.35 6.89
C GLU A 46 0.86 16.28 6.66
N ALA A 47 1.50 15.22 7.15
CA ALA A 47 2.93 14.99 6.93
C ALA A 47 3.25 14.87 5.42
N LEU A 48 2.47 14.08 4.70
CA LEU A 48 2.60 13.91 3.25
C LEU A 48 2.44 15.23 2.49
N LYS A 49 1.44 16.03 2.84
CA LYS A 49 1.22 17.34 2.23
C LYS A 49 2.42 18.27 2.44
N LYS A 50 2.98 18.31 3.66
CA LYS A 50 4.21 19.10 3.95
C LYS A 50 5.40 18.60 3.14
N LEU A 51 5.62 17.30 3.07
CA LEU A 51 6.70 16.69 2.29
C LEU A 51 6.58 17.01 0.79
N GLN A 52 5.38 16.90 0.22
CA GLN A 52 5.13 17.25 -1.18
C GLN A 52 5.38 18.73 -1.45
N THR A 53 5.01 19.63 -0.53
CA THR A 53 5.30 21.08 -0.64
C THR A 53 6.79 21.33 -0.69
N VAL A 54 7.58 20.69 0.19
CA VAL A 54 9.05 20.81 0.20
C VAL A 54 9.65 20.29 -1.10
N VAL A 55 9.22 19.11 -1.58
CA VAL A 55 9.71 18.55 -2.85
C VAL A 55 9.41 19.47 -4.03
N THR A 56 8.20 20.05 -4.08
CA THR A 56 7.83 21.01 -5.13
C THR A 56 8.72 22.25 -5.10
N SER A 57 8.96 22.81 -3.92
CA SER A 57 9.85 23.98 -3.76
C SER A 57 11.29 23.68 -4.18
N LEU A 58 11.81 22.51 -3.82
CA LEU A 58 13.13 22.05 -4.25
C LEU A 58 13.20 21.88 -5.78
N GLN A 59 12.17 21.29 -6.39
CA GLN A 59 12.11 21.10 -7.84
C GLN A 59 12.10 22.44 -8.59
N GLN A 60 11.39 23.45 -8.07
CA GLN A 60 11.36 24.79 -8.62
C GLN A 60 12.72 25.49 -8.48
N SER A 61 13.36 25.37 -7.30
CA SER A 61 14.64 26.02 -7.01
C SER A 61 15.81 25.35 -7.76
N TYR A 62 15.72 24.07 -8.04
CA TYR A 62 16.81 23.28 -8.65
C TYR A 62 16.31 22.46 -9.85
N PRO A 63 15.93 23.09 -10.98
CA PRO A 63 15.25 22.41 -12.10
C PRO A 63 16.11 21.35 -12.80
N LYS A 64 17.44 21.41 -12.64
CA LYS A 64 18.38 20.42 -13.21
C LYS A 64 18.43 19.10 -12.42
N LYS A 65 17.81 19.04 -11.26
CA LYS A 65 17.72 17.82 -10.42
C LYS A 65 16.28 17.37 -10.34
N LYS A 66 16.11 16.06 -10.15
CA LYS A 66 14.80 15.47 -9.93
C LYS A 66 14.67 15.11 -8.46
N PHE A 67 13.72 15.71 -7.78
CA PHE A 67 13.36 15.40 -6.41
C PHE A 67 12.10 14.55 -6.39
N THR A 68 12.15 13.41 -5.70
CA THR A 68 11.01 12.48 -5.60
C THR A 68 10.86 12.00 -4.16
N LEU A 69 9.61 11.87 -3.73
CA LEU A 69 9.30 11.08 -2.54
C LEU A 69 9.24 9.62 -2.97
N ASP A 70 10.15 8.81 -2.47
CA ASP A 70 10.20 7.38 -2.73
C ASP A 70 11.01 6.64 -1.64
N GLY A 71 11.20 5.33 -1.85
CA GLY A 71 11.99 4.50 -0.96
C GLY A 71 11.35 4.27 0.40
N ARG A 72 12.21 4.13 1.42
CA ARG A 72 11.82 3.69 2.76
C ARG A 72 10.77 4.61 3.41
N LEU A 73 10.94 5.92 3.32
CA LEU A 73 10.01 6.87 3.94
C LEU A 73 8.57 6.65 3.43
N VAL A 74 8.39 6.44 2.13
CA VAL A 74 7.06 6.19 1.56
C VAL A 74 6.52 4.84 2.00
N GLY A 75 7.39 3.83 2.12
CA GLY A 75 7.04 2.52 2.69
C GLY A 75 6.51 2.65 4.12
N ASP A 76 7.33 3.22 5.00
CA ASP A 76 7.01 3.38 6.42
C ASP A 76 5.72 4.21 6.63
N LEU A 77 5.52 5.29 5.85
CA LEU A 77 4.28 6.08 5.88
C LEU A 77 3.05 5.27 5.46
N GLY A 78 3.22 4.42 4.45
CA GLY A 78 2.15 3.55 3.98
C GLY A 78 1.81 2.42 4.95
N GLU A 79 2.81 1.86 5.63
CA GLU A 79 2.60 0.86 6.68
C GLU A 79 1.77 1.45 7.83
N VAL A 80 2.15 2.61 8.36
CA VAL A 80 1.39 3.30 9.42
C VAL A 80 -0.02 3.66 8.95
N LEU A 81 -0.17 4.10 7.70
CA LEU A 81 -1.48 4.39 7.12
C LEU A 81 -2.32 3.12 7.00
N ALA A 82 -1.73 2.01 6.54
CA ALA A 82 -2.41 0.72 6.44
C ALA A 82 -2.88 0.23 7.81
N GLU A 83 -2.03 0.28 8.84
CA GLU A 83 -2.42 -0.09 10.22
C GLU A 83 -3.60 0.76 10.73
N SER A 84 -3.71 2.02 10.32
CA SER A 84 -4.82 2.90 10.72
C SER A 84 -6.15 2.56 10.05
N ILE A 85 -6.12 1.83 8.93
CA ILE A 85 -7.29 1.56 8.07
C ILE A 85 -7.72 0.09 8.16
N TYR A 86 -6.74 -0.83 8.16
CA TYR A 86 -6.98 -2.26 8.08
C TYR A 86 -6.82 -2.95 9.43
N ASP A 87 -7.39 -4.14 9.55
CA ASP A 87 -7.29 -4.99 10.75
C ASP A 87 -5.97 -5.75 10.77
N ILE A 88 -4.89 -5.01 10.93
CA ILE A 88 -3.51 -5.49 10.99
C ILE A 88 -2.75 -4.79 12.11
N GLU A 89 -1.69 -5.44 12.58
CA GLU A 89 -0.73 -4.91 13.55
C GLU A 89 0.67 -4.97 12.95
N LEU A 90 1.37 -3.83 12.91
CA LEU A 90 2.73 -3.75 12.41
C LEU A 90 3.70 -4.46 13.35
N PHE A 91 4.67 -5.17 12.79
CA PHE A 91 5.78 -5.69 13.57
C PHE A 91 6.64 -4.56 14.13
N SER A 92 7.08 -4.70 15.38
CA SER A 92 7.91 -3.68 16.05
C SER A 92 9.37 -3.67 15.58
N GLY A 93 9.79 -4.63 14.78
CA GLY A 93 11.15 -4.82 14.27
C GLY A 93 11.19 -5.03 12.76
N LEU A 94 12.41 -5.20 12.25
CA LEU A 94 12.64 -5.57 10.85
C LEU A 94 12.42 -7.08 10.69
N GLU A 95 11.17 -7.48 10.52
CA GLU A 95 10.86 -8.84 10.12
C GLU A 95 11.22 -9.04 8.64
N LYS A 96 11.84 -10.17 8.35
CA LYS A 96 12.19 -10.50 6.98
C LYS A 96 10.93 -10.96 6.26
N HIS A 97 10.57 -10.28 5.17
CA HIS A 97 9.46 -10.61 4.26
C HIS A 97 8.05 -10.19 4.68
N TYR A 98 7.83 -9.74 5.91
CA TYR A 98 6.49 -9.34 6.37
C TYR A 98 6.56 -8.01 7.12
N ASP A 99 5.51 -7.20 6.94
CA ASP A 99 5.43 -5.87 7.54
C ASP A 99 4.43 -5.87 8.72
N ALA A 100 3.43 -6.77 8.67
CA ALA A 100 2.35 -6.83 9.66
C ALA A 100 1.77 -8.24 9.82
N VAL A 101 0.94 -8.41 10.85
CA VAL A 101 0.08 -9.57 11.06
C VAL A 101 -1.38 -9.13 11.14
N SER A 102 -2.30 -9.87 10.51
CA SER A 102 -3.74 -9.65 10.64
C SER A 102 -4.30 -10.32 11.90
N SER A 103 -5.49 -9.91 12.33
CA SER A 103 -6.16 -10.48 13.52
C SER A 103 -6.41 -11.98 13.44
N ASP A 104 -6.46 -12.55 12.23
CA ASP A 104 -6.59 -13.99 12.00
C ASP A 104 -5.23 -14.71 11.83
N GLY A 105 -4.11 -14.01 12.10
CA GLY A 105 -2.76 -14.58 12.16
C GLY A 105 -2.03 -14.67 10.82
N ARG A 106 -2.58 -14.11 9.72
CA ARG A 106 -1.89 -14.09 8.43
C ARG A 106 -0.78 -13.04 8.42
N HIS A 107 0.38 -13.43 7.88
CA HIS A 107 1.47 -12.50 7.64
C HIS A 107 1.19 -11.64 6.41
N VAL A 108 1.29 -10.33 6.56
CA VAL A 108 0.94 -9.34 5.55
C VAL A 108 2.19 -8.64 5.07
N GLN A 109 2.39 -8.64 3.75
CA GLN A 109 3.34 -7.74 3.12
C GLN A 109 2.62 -6.51 2.60
N ILE A 110 3.06 -5.33 3.01
CA ILE A 110 2.51 -4.05 2.59
C ILE A 110 3.42 -3.45 1.52
N LYS A 111 2.86 -3.02 0.42
CA LYS A 111 3.57 -2.24 -0.60
C LYS A 111 2.84 -0.96 -0.89
N THR A 112 3.59 0.12 -0.80
CA THR A 112 3.07 1.47 -0.95
C THR A 112 3.72 2.18 -2.11
N THR A 113 2.93 2.93 -2.85
CA THR A 113 3.42 3.73 -3.96
C THR A 113 2.74 5.09 -4.02
N LEU A 114 3.47 6.08 -4.56
CA LEU A 114 2.92 7.37 -5.02
C LEU A 114 2.70 7.38 -6.54
N LYS A 115 3.05 6.26 -7.22
CA LYS A 115 2.99 6.10 -8.68
C LYS A 115 1.80 5.24 -9.09
N GLU A 116 1.61 5.05 -10.39
CA GLU A 116 0.56 4.17 -10.94
C GLU A 116 0.94 2.68 -10.88
N SER A 117 2.09 2.32 -10.31
CA SER A 117 2.58 0.96 -10.29
C SER A 117 3.09 0.55 -8.92
N LEU A 118 2.87 -0.71 -8.55
CA LEU A 118 3.42 -1.37 -7.38
C LEU A 118 4.49 -2.38 -7.77
N THR A 119 5.40 -2.66 -6.84
CA THR A 119 6.36 -3.75 -6.95
C THR A 119 5.86 -4.97 -6.19
N PHE A 120 6.11 -6.16 -6.71
CA PHE A 120 5.87 -7.41 -6.03
C PHE A 120 7.22 -8.09 -5.72
N PRO A 121 7.44 -8.67 -4.53
CA PRO A 121 8.65 -9.40 -4.23
C PRO A 121 8.77 -10.64 -5.13
N CYS A 122 9.97 -10.87 -5.68
CA CYS A 122 10.23 -12.02 -6.55
C CYS A 122 10.97 -13.15 -5.82
N ASP A 123 11.47 -12.88 -4.63
CA ASP A 123 12.27 -13.79 -3.81
C ASP A 123 11.41 -14.67 -2.88
N HIS A 124 10.17 -14.29 -2.66
CA HIS A 124 9.21 -15.06 -1.88
C HIS A 124 7.77 -14.73 -2.28
N ILE A 125 6.83 -15.57 -1.87
CA ILE A 125 5.39 -15.35 -2.05
C ILE A 125 4.83 -15.06 -0.66
N PRO A 126 4.37 -13.82 -0.37
CA PRO A 126 3.77 -13.52 0.92
C PRO A 126 2.44 -14.27 1.08
N ASP A 127 2.08 -14.61 2.32
CA ASP A 127 0.78 -15.20 2.64
C ASP A 127 -0.35 -14.28 2.19
N TYR A 128 -0.18 -12.99 2.52
CA TYR A 128 -1.10 -11.94 2.14
C TYR A 128 -0.36 -10.70 1.63
N TYR A 129 -0.91 -10.07 0.61
CA TYR A 129 -0.34 -8.87 0.00
C TYR A 129 -1.35 -7.74 0.02
N LEU A 130 -0.95 -6.62 0.60
CA LEU A 130 -1.71 -5.38 0.64
C LEU A 130 -0.98 -4.31 -0.15
N GLY A 131 -1.53 -3.96 -1.29
CA GLY A 131 -0.99 -2.91 -2.16
C GLY A 131 -1.81 -1.64 -2.06
N ILE A 132 -1.19 -0.53 -1.67
CA ILE A 132 -1.84 0.76 -1.53
C ILE A 132 -1.11 1.85 -2.30
N LYS A 133 -1.88 2.79 -2.83
CA LYS A 133 -1.38 4.03 -3.42
C LYS A 133 -1.77 5.20 -2.54
N ILE A 134 -0.79 6.03 -2.21
CA ILE A 134 -1.03 7.29 -1.53
C ILE A 134 -1.33 8.35 -2.58
N LEU A 135 -2.43 9.07 -2.42
CA LEU A 135 -2.88 10.13 -3.30
C LEU A 135 -2.30 11.48 -2.88
N SER A 136 -2.41 12.48 -3.75
CA SER A 136 -1.86 13.82 -3.52
C SER A 136 -2.49 14.57 -2.35
N ASP A 137 -3.70 14.19 -1.95
CA ASP A 137 -4.39 14.73 -0.77
C ASP A 137 -4.03 14.02 0.54
N GLY A 138 -3.14 13.00 0.47
CA GLY A 138 -2.74 12.18 1.62
C GLY A 138 -3.69 11.05 1.96
N SER A 139 -4.77 10.87 1.21
CA SER A 139 -5.62 9.68 1.30
C SER A 139 -4.96 8.48 0.63
N CYS A 140 -5.46 7.27 0.89
CA CYS A 140 -4.97 6.08 0.22
C CYS A 140 -6.04 5.43 -0.66
N GLN A 141 -5.56 4.78 -1.70
CA GLN A 141 -6.34 3.93 -2.58
C GLN A 141 -5.79 2.51 -2.49
N GLU A 142 -6.66 1.55 -2.18
CA GLU A 142 -6.34 0.14 -2.28
C GLU A 142 -6.15 -0.24 -3.75
N ILE A 143 -5.01 -0.85 -4.07
CA ILE A 143 -4.72 -1.39 -5.40
C ILE A 143 -4.95 -2.90 -5.40
N PHE A 144 -4.54 -3.56 -4.32
CA PHE A 144 -4.75 -4.99 -4.15
C PHE A 144 -4.83 -5.33 -2.65
N ASN A 145 -5.74 -6.25 -2.33
CA ASN A 145 -5.92 -6.75 -0.96
C ASN A 145 -6.30 -8.24 -1.08
N GLY A 146 -5.34 -9.13 -0.87
CA GLY A 146 -5.59 -10.55 -1.06
C GLY A 146 -4.33 -11.42 -0.92
N PRO A 147 -4.48 -12.75 -1.11
CA PRO A 147 -3.37 -13.69 -1.05
C PRO A 147 -2.25 -13.34 -2.02
N GLY A 148 -1.01 -13.36 -1.56
CA GLY A 148 0.16 -13.06 -2.39
C GLY A 148 0.30 -14.02 -3.57
N LYS A 149 -0.16 -15.25 -3.43
CA LYS A 149 -0.17 -16.24 -4.51
C LYS A 149 -0.93 -15.78 -5.75
N LEU A 150 -2.04 -15.03 -5.59
CA LEU A 150 -2.80 -14.52 -6.74
C LEU A 150 -1.99 -13.49 -7.54
N VAL A 151 -1.28 -12.60 -6.85
CA VAL A 151 -0.40 -11.63 -7.51
C VAL A 151 0.77 -12.34 -8.16
N TYR A 152 1.39 -13.31 -7.47
CA TYR A 152 2.50 -14.10 -8.00
C TYR A 152 2.11 -14.80 -9.30
N GLU A 153 0.97 -15.49 -9.36
CA GLU A 153 0.49 -16.16 -10.58
C GLU A 153 0.32 -15.19 -11.75
N PHE A 154 -0.09 -13.97 -11.47
CA PHE A 154 -0.23 -12.92 -12.48
C PHE A 154 1.11 -12.39 -12.99
N VAL A 155 2.15 -12.36 -12.14
CA VAL A 155 3.42 -11.71 -12.46
C VAL A 155 4.54 -12.68 -12.85
N LYS A 156 4.48 -13.96 -12.45
CA LYS A 156 5.56 -14.96 -12.61
C LYS A 156 6.09 -15.10 -14.05
N ASN A 157 5.27 -14.83 -15.05
CA ASN A 157 5.65 -14.95 -16.47
C ASN A 157 6.10 -13.61 -17.10
N ARG A 158 6.13 -12.52 -16.31
CA ARG A 158 6.59 -11.22 -16.80
C ARG A 158 8.11 -11.16 -16.76
N LYS A 159 8.75 -10.84 -17.89
CA LYS A 159 10.22 -10.79 -18.05
C LYS A 159 10.94 -9.72 -17.22
N ASN A 160 10.23 -8.83 -16.56
CA ASN A 160 10.81 -7.76 -15.73
C ASN A 160 10.58 -8.02 -14.26
N THR A 161 11.66 -8.09 -13.50
CA THR A 161 11.69 -8.26 -12.04
C THR A 161 11.04 -7.13 -11.23
N LYS A 162 10.61 -6.05 -11.89
CA LYS A 162 9.77 -5.00 -11.32
C LYS A 162 8.43 -5.05 -12.02
N THR A 163 7.50 -5.77 -11.46
CA THR A 163 6.18 -5.91 -12.04
C THR A 163 5.31 -4.76 -11.61
N ASN A 164 4.87 -4.00 -12.59
CA ASN A 164 3.90 -2.94 -12.40
C ASN A 164 2.50 -3.56 -12.43
N LEU A 165 1.78 -3.44 -11.33
CA LEU A 165 0.35 -3.67 -11.27
C LEU A 165 -0.32 -2.34 -11.65
N HIS A 166 -0.95 -2.29 -12.81
CA HIS A 166 -1.71 -1.14 -13.29
C HIS A 166 -3.19 -1.33 -13.00
#